data_8427d1c65f703de27ea2497a1d6ef13a
#
_entry.id   8427d1c65f703de27ea2497a1d6ef13a
#
_cell.length_a   1.000
_cell.length_b   1.000
_cell.length_c   1.000
_cell.angle_alpha   90.00
_cell.angle_beta   90.00
_cell.angle_gamma   90.00
#
_symmetry.space_group_name_H-M   'P 1'
#
loop_
_entity.id
_entity.type
_entity.pdbx_description
1 polymer ?
#
loop_
_entity_poly.entity_id
_entity_poly.type
_entity_poly.pdbx_seq_one_letter_code
_entity_poly.pdbx_strand_id
1 'polypeptide(L)'
;RPTTVNRMKLITESCYEVGKEAIEQGKSAVEAIFQRTVDSLERRYGRMSEVAKNLVKLFPQKGKVMTQCFGETIVGCMGREIRNQNKDIEFFCPETRPYLQGARLTASVLKDQGFKVTVITDNMPAWTIKSKGIDVFTSAADSICMDGHIVNKVGSLQIAIVAKYFGIPYFVTGIPDEDKRLENIVIEERNPEEVLTCNGIKNTLEGVEAYYPSFDITPPHLVSGVVTDQGIYSPYNLAEYYEKEVEQYY
;
A
#
# COMPACT_ATOMS: atom_id res chain seq x y z
N ARG A 1 0.28 -6.27 -15.72
CA ARG A 1 0.81 -6.29 -14.34
C ARG A 1 0.55 -7.67 -13.72
N PRO A 2 1.43 -8.66 -13.85
CA PRO A 2 1.19 -10.00 -13.33
C PRO A 2 0.98 -10.04 -11.81
N THR A 3 1.57 -9.11 -11.06
CA THR A 3 1.46 -9.04 -9.60
C THR A 3 0.10 -8.53 -9.10
N THR A 4 -0.67 -7.77 -9.92
CA THR A 4 -1.90 -7.08 -9.50
C THR A 4 -3.12 -7.36 -10.42
N VAL A 5 -3.03 -8.36 -11.29
CA VAL A 5 -4.05 -8.66 -12.33
C VAL A 5 -5.42 -9.00 -11.75
N ASN A 6 -5.49 -9.71 -10.62
CA ASN A 6 -6.77 -10.23 -10.10
C ASN A 6 -7.80 -9.14 -9.82
N ARG A 7 -7.39 -8.01 -9.21
CA ARG A 7 -8.33 -6.92 -8.89
C ARG A 7 -8.94 -6.27 -10.13
N MET A 8 -8.12 -6.03 -11.16
CA MET A 8 -8.61 -5.48 -12.43
C MET A 8 -9.56 -6.44 -13.13
N LYS A 9 -9.23 -7.74 -13.13
CA LYS A 9 -10.08 -8.79 -13.70
C LYS A 9 -11.44 -8.81 -13.04
N LEU A 10 -11.50 -8.88 -11.70
CA LEU A 10 -12.75 -8.90 -10.93
C LEU A 10 -13.65 -7.69 -11.19
N ILE A 11 -13.07 -6.48 -11.23
CA ILE A 11 -13.83 -5.26 -11.56
C ILE A 11 -14.39 -5.32 -12.98
N THR A 12 -13.57 -5.74 -13.94
CA THR A 12 -13.98 -5.81 -15.35
C THR A 12 -15.07 -6.84 -15.56
N GLU A 13 -14.92 -8.03 -14.96
CA GLU A 13 -15.93 -9.10 -15.01
C GLU A 13 -17.24 -8.64 -14.37
N SER A 14 -17.18 -8.03 -13.18
CA SER A 14 -18.37 -7.49 -12.51
C SER A 14 -19.10 -6.42 -13.33
N CYS A 15 -18.37 -5.51 -13.99
CA CYS A 15 -18.97 -4.50 -14.87
C CYS A 15 -19.59 -5.15 -16.13
N TYR A 16 -18.94 -6.16 -16.67
CA TYR A 16 -19.44 -6.90 -17.83
C TYR A 16 -20.76 -7.61 -17.54
N GLU A 17 -20.83 -8.36 -16.43
CA GLU A 17 -22.03 -9.10 -16.04
C GLU A 17 -23.22 -8.15 -15.78
N VAL A 18 -23.00 -7.07 -15.04
CA VAL A 18 -24.06 -6.09 -14.76
C VAL A 18 -24.55 -5.41 -16.05
N GLY A 19 -23.65 -5.10 -16.98
CA GLY A 19 -24.02 -4.54 -18.28
C GLY A 19 -24.84 -5.50 -19.12
N LYS A 20 -24.46 -6.79 -19.15
CA LYS A 20 -25.17 -7.87 -19.84
C LYS A 20 -26.57 -8.08 -19.27
N GLU A 21 -26.71 -8.20 -17.96
CA GLU A 21 -27.99 -8.32 -17.28
C GLU A 21 -28.91 -7.15 -17.56
N ALA A 22 -28.38 -5.93 -17.59
CA ALA A 22 -29.16 -4.73 -17.92
C ALA A 22 -29.76 -4.80 -19.33
N ILE A 23 -28.96 -5.24 -20.32
CA ILE A 23 -29.43 -5.42 -21.71
C ILE A 23 -30.55 -6.46 -21.78
N GLU A 24 -30.36 -7.61 -21.11
CA GLU A 24 -31.37 -8.70 -21.06
C GLU A 24 -32.69 -8.23 -20.43
N GLN A 25 -32.63 -7.27 -19.50
CA GLN A 25 -33.79 -6.64 -18.86
C GLN A 25 -34.34 -5.42 -19.64
N GLY A 26 -33.80 -5.09 -20.82
CA GLY A 26 -34.19 -3.91 -21.58
C GLY A 26 -33.82 -2.57 -20.94
N LYS A 27 -32.81 -2.58 -20.04
CA LYS A 27 -32.30 -1.39 -19.34
C LYS A 27 -31.00 -0.86 -20.00
N SER A 28 -30.58 0.32 -19.61
CA SER A 28 -29.33 0.94 -20.06
C SER A 28 -28.12 0.24 -19.42
N ALA A 29 -27.29 -0.42 -20.22
CA ALA A 29 -26.03 -1.00 -19.77
C ALA A 29 -25.05 0.08 -19.27
N VAL A 30 -25.07 1.28 -19.88
CA VAL A 30 -24.20 2.40 -19.49
C VAL A 30 -24.49 2.85 -18.06
N GLU A 31 -25.77 3.03 -17.72
CA GLU A 31 -26.17 3.41 -16.36
C GLU A 31 -25.85 2.32 -15.34
N ALA A 32 -26.10 1.06 -15.69
CA ALA A 32 -25.83 -0.07 -14.82
C ALA A 32 -24.33 -0.20 -14.52
N ILE A 33 -23.47 -0.11 -15.53
CA ILE A 33 -22.00 -0.15 -15.36
C ILE A 33 -21.52 1.08 -14.57
N PHE A 34 -22.06 2.27 -14.86
CA PHE A 34 -21.70 3.47 -14.12
C PHE A 34 -22.03 3.33 -12.63
N GLN A 35 -23.28 2.93 -12.33
CA GLN A 35 -23.71 2.74 -10.93
C GLN A 35 -22.84 1.67 -10.22
N ARG A 36 -22.59 0.54 -10.87
CA ARG A 36 -21.70 -0.51 -10.35
C ARG A 36 -20.30 0.01 -10.02
N THR A 37 -19.78 0.88 -10.89
CA THR A 37 -18.45 1.50 -10.68
C THR A 37 -18.47 2.44 -9.48
N VAL A 38 -19.49 3.28 -9.34
CA VAL A 38 -19.66 4.17 -8.19
C VAL A 38 -19.77 3.37 -6.89
N ASP A 39 -20.64 2.36 -6.85
CA ASP A 39 -20.83 1.51 -5.66
C ASP A 39 -19.52 0.79 -5.25
N SER A 40 -18.73 0.34 -6.24
CA SER A 40 -17.42 -0.29 -5.98
C SER A 40 -16.41 0.70 -5.39
N LEU A 41 -16.39 1.94 -5.89
CA LEU A 41 -15.55 3.00 -5.33
C LEU A 41 -15.96 3.35 -3.90
N GLU A 42 -17.25 3.57 -3.65
CA GLU A 42 -17.77 3.90 -2.32
C GLU A 42 -17.45 2.81 -1.30
N ARG A 43 -17.66 1.55 -1.65
CA ARG A 43 -17.27 0.40 -0.80
C ARG A 43 -15.77 0.40 -0.51
N ARG A 44 -14.94 0.62 -1.54
CA ARG A 44 -13.49 0.68 -1.37
C ARG A 44 -13.07 1.79 -0.40
N TYR A 45 -13.62 3.00 -0.57
CA TYR A 45 -13.31 4.12 0.32
C TYR A 45 -13.83 3.89 1.74
N GLY A 46 -15.03 3.33 1.89
CA GLY A 46 -15.58 2.96 3.19
C GLY A 46 -14.69 1.98 3.95
N ARG A 47 -14.28 0.88 3.29
CA ARG A 47 -13.35 -0.10 3.91
C ARG A 47 -11.99 0.51 4.25
N MET A 48 -11.40 1.29 3.36
CA MET A 48 -10.11 1.93 3.65
C MET A 48 -10.21 2.98 4.77
N SER A 49 -11.37 3.57 4.99
CA SER A 49 -11.63 4.42 6.16
C SER A 49 -11.56 3.62 7.46
N GLU A 50 -12.15 2.41 7.50
CA GLU A 50 -12.04 1.54 8.68
C GLU A 50 -10.61 1.03 8.89
N VAL A 51 -9.90 0.65 7.81
CA VAL A 51 -8.45 0.33 7.88
C VAL A 51 -7.67 1.49 8.49
N ALA A 52 -7.93 2.72 8.05
CA ALA A 52 -7.25 3.91 8.58
C ALA A 52 -7.55 4.14 10.06
N LYS A 53 -8.82 3.95 10.50
CA LYS A 53 -9.18 4.04 11.92
C LYS A 53 -8.40 3.03 12.77
N ASN A 54 -8.32 1.79 12.31
CA ASN A 54 -7.58 0.74 13.01
C ASN A 54 -6.08 1.01 13.02
N LEU A 55 -5.51 1.49 11.91
CA LEU A 55 -4.10 1.86 11.83
C LEU A 55 -3.75 3.02 12.77
N VAL A 56 -4.53 4.09 12.75
CA VAL A 56 -4.23 5.32 13.51
C VAL A 56 -4.32 5.09 15.01
N LYS A 57 -5.12 4.14 15.49
CA LYS A 57 -5.12 3.71 16.90
C LYS A 57 -3.75 3.24 17.38
N LEU A 58 -2.94 2.67 16.46
CA LEU A 58 -1.59 2.16 16.76
C LEU A 58 -0.52 3.26 16.79
N PHE A 59 -0.83 4.45 16.30
CA PHE A 59 0.10 5.57 16.33
C PHE A 59 0.13 6.20 17.73
N PRO A 60 1.28 6.71 18.18
CA PRO A 60 1.35 7.51 19.39
C PRO A 60 0.51 8.78 19.27
N GLN A 61 0.18 9.42 20.38
CA GLN A 61 -0.54 10.71 20.39
C GLN A 61 0.29 11.82 19.71
N LYS A 62 1.59 11.79 19.91
CA LYS A 62 2.58 12.62 19.23
C LYS A 62 3.73 11.74 18.77
N GLY A 63 4.06 11.79 17.48
CA GLY A 63 5.11 10.92 16.97
C GLY A 63 5.45 11.09 15.50
N LYS A 64 6.28 10.20 15.01
CA LYS A 64 6.83 10.21 13.66
C LYS A 64 6.59 8.88 12.98
N VAL A 65 6.02 8.96 11.80
CA VAL A 65 5.64 7.80 10.98
C VAL A 65 6.45 7.80 9.69
N MET A 66 7.09 6.67 9.39
CA MET A 66 7.70 6.44 8.09
C MET A 66 6.71 5.68 7.19
N THR A 67 6.66 6.07 5.91
CA THR A 67 5.83 5.42 4.89
C THR A 67 6.72 4.77 3.83
N GLN A 68 6.10 4.06 2.86
CA GLN A 68 6.76 3.59 1.64
C GLN A 68 5.79 3.60 0.48
N CYS A 69 6.24 4.09 -0.67
CA CYS A 69 5.45 4.17 -1.90
C CYS A 69 4.18 5.02 -1.73
N PHE A 70 3.13 4.72 -2.48
CA PHE A 70 1.86 5.44 -2.42
C PHE A 70 0.68 4.48 -2.51
N GLY A 71 -0.09 4.43 -1.45
CA GLY A 71 -1.43 3.84 -1.44
C GLY A 71 -2.46 4.97 -1.41
N GLU A 72 -2.99 5.33 -2.56
CA GLU A 72 -3.87 6.50 -2.74
C GLU A 72 -4.94 6.61 -1.66
N THR A 73 -5.76 5.58 -1.56
CA THR A 73 -6.93 5.59 -0.69
C THR A 73 -6.54 5.62 0.79
N ILE A 74 -5.58 4.78 1.19
CA ILE A 74 -5.18 4.67 2.61
C ILE A 74 -4.45 5.92 3.10
N VAL A 75 -3.59 6.55 2.28
CA VAL A 75 -2.87 7.78 2.68
C VAL A 75 -3.87 8.91 2.94
N GLY A 76 -4.86 9.08 2.07
CA GLY A 76 -5.92 10.07 2.25
C GLY A 76 -6.78 9.81 3.49
N CYS A 77 -7.20 8.58 3.70
CA CYS A 77 -8.01 8.19 4.86
C CYS A 77 -7.21 8.30 6.18
N MET A 78 -5.95 7.87 6.18
CA MET A 78 -5.05 7.96 7.34
C MET A 78 -4.89 9.41 7.81
N GLY A 79 -4.62 10.34 6.91
CA GLY A 79 -4.49 11.75 7.27
C GLY A 79 -5.77 12.35 7.86
N ARG A 80 -6.95 12.00 7.31
CA ARG A 80 -8.24 12.41 7.91
C ARG A 80 -8.42 11.86 9.31
N GLU A 81 -8.09 10.58 9.50
CA GLU A 81 -8.30 9.89 10.77
C GLU A 81 -7.34 10.39 11.86
N ILE A 82 -6.09 10.74 11.51
CA ILE A 82 -5.15 11.40 12.44
C ILE A 82 -5.74 12.70 12.98
N ARG A 83 -6.38 13.52 12.12
CA ARG A 83 -7.06 14.75 12.55
C ARG A 83 -8.27 14.45 13.44
N ASN A 84 -9.09 13.46 13.07
CA ASN A 84 -10.27 13.07 13.87
C ASN A 84 -9.87 12.63 15.28
N GLN A 85 -8.73 11.93 15.42
CA GLN A 85 -8.20 11.51 16.71
C GLN A 85 -7.30 12.55 17.39
N ASN A 86 -7.17 13.76 16.83
CA ASN A 86 -6.35 14.88 17.34
C ASN A 86 -4.90 14.48 17.63
N LYS A 87 -4.29 13.65 16.78
CA LYS A 87 -2.89 13.23 16.93
C LYS A 87 -1.93 14.19 16.22
N ASP A 88 -0.76 14.41 16.82
CA ASP A 88 0.33 15.24 16.28
C ASP A 88 1.39 14.33 15.61
N ILE A 89 1.23 14.09 14.31
CA ILE A 89 2.07 13.15 13.56
C ILE A 89 2.90 13.89 12.49
N GLU A 90 4.19 13.63 12.49
CA GLU A 90 5.14 14.03 11.44
C GLU A 90 5.44 12.82 10.55
N PHE A 91 5.52 13.04 9.24
CA PHE A 91 5.78 11.97 8.26
C PHE A 91 7.17 12.06 7.66
N PHE A 92 7.78 10.89 7.46
CA PHE A 92 9.00 10.69 6.71
C PHE A 92 8.71 9.77 5.53
N CYS A 93 8.93 10.28 4.31
CA CYS A 93 8.56 9.62 3.06
C CYS A 93 9.84 9.33 2.26
N PRO A 94 10.32 8.07 2.20
CA PRO A 94 11.28 7.66 1.18
C PRO A 94 10.75 7.99 -0.22
N GLU A 95 11.63 8.51 -1.08
CA GLU A 95 11.23 9.02 -2.40
C GLU A 95 10.66 7.97 -3.35
N THR A 96 11.03 6.70 -3.15
CA THR A 96 10.59 5.53 -3.94
C THR A 96 11.03 5.60 -5.40
N ARG A 97 12.36 5.49 -5.64
CA ARG A 97 12.92 5.39 -6.98
C ARG A 97 12.41 4.15 -7.72
N PRO A 98 12.37 4.14 -9.07
CA PRO A 98 12.59 5.27 -9.96
C PRO A 98 11.37 6.17 -10.18
N TYR A 99 10.12 5.75 -9.87
CA TYR A 99 8.89 6.51 -10.15
C TYR A 99 8.62 7.66 -9.18
N LEU A 100 9.31 7.69 -8.03
CA LEU A 100 9.21 8.75 -7.02
C LEU A 100 7.80 8.91 -6.41
N GLN A 101 7.05 7.81 -6.25
CA GLN A 101 5.70 7.85 -5.68
C GLN A 101 5.69 8.39 -4.25
N GLY A 102 6.70 8.07 -3.45
CA GLY A 102 6.81 8.59 -2.09
C GLY A 102 6.98 10.10 -2.07
N ALA A 103 7.84 10.64 -2.93
CA ALA A 103 8.08 12.07 -3.01
C ALA A 103 6.92 12.81 -3.71
N ARG A 104 6.50 12.33 -4.88
CA ARG A 104 5.53 13.04 -5.72
C ARG A 104 4.11 12.94 -5.20
N LEU A 105 3.72 11.80 -4.63
CA LEU A 105 2.33 11.52 -4.28
C LEU A 105 2.13 11.49 -2.76
N THR A 106 2.76 10.57 -2.03
CA THR A 106 2.56 10.45 -0.58
C THR A 106 2.90 11.73 0.15
N ALA A 107 4.08 12.29 -0.09
CA ALA A 107 4.51 13.51 0.58
C ALA A 107 3.61 14.71 0.21
N SER A 108 3.20 14.83 -1.06
CA SER A 108 2.34 15.93 -1.52
C SER A 108 0.94 15.83 -0.92
N VAL A 109 0.31 14.63 -0.91
CA VAL A 109 -1.03 14.42 -0.33
C VAL A 109 -1.02 14.71 1.17
N LEU A 110 -0.02 14.24 1.90
CA LEU A 110 0.09 14.51 3.34
C LEU A 110 0.38 15.99 3.63
N LYS A 111 1.20 16.63 2.80
CA LYS A 111 1.47 18.08 2.92
C LYS A 111 0.24 18.92 2.66
N ASP A 112 -0.53 18.59 1.62
CA ASP A 112 -1.80 19.24 1.29
C ASP A 112 -2.83 19.10 2.41
N GLN A 113 -2.80 18.00 3.14
CA GLN A 113 -3.60 17.78 4.33
C GLN A 113 -3.09 18.51 5.59
N GLY A 114 -2.01 19.28 5.50
CA GLY A 114 -1.49 20.13 6.58
C GLY A 114 -0.46 19.47 7.49
N PHE A 115 0.00 18.25 7.17
CA PHE A 115 1.02 17.58 7.99
C PHE A 115 2.43 18.13 7.78
N LYS A 116 3.29 17.97 8.79
CA LYS A 116 4.72 18.13 8.62
C LYS A 116 5.27 16.88 7.93
N VAL A 117 5.89 17.08 6.76
CA VAL A 117 6.37 16.00 5.91
C VAL A 117 7.81 16.24 5.52
N THR A 118 8.63 15.22 5.65
CA THR A 118 10.04 15.21 5.24
C THR A 118 10.24 14.10 4.20
N VAL A 119 10.70 14.45 3.00
CA VAL A 119 11.15 13.48 2.00
C VAL A 119 12.59 13.09 2.29
N ILE A 120 12.90 11.81 2.15
CA ILE A 120 14.25 11.27 2.24
C ILE A 120 14.52 10.40 1.01
N THR A 121 15.79 10.18 0.67
CA THR A 121 16.15 9.21 -0.37
C THR A 121 16.02 7.76 0.17
N ASP A 122 15.89 6.78 -0.74
CA ASP A 122 15.57 5.39 -0.37
C ASP A 122 16.70 4.69 0.41
N ASN A 123 17.90 5.21 0.42
CA ASN A 123 19.04 4.71 1.20
C ASN A 123 19.16 5.31 2.61
N MET A 124 18.27 6.26 3.00
CA MET A 124 18.34 6.95 4.30
C MET A 124 17.49 6.33 5.44
N PRO A 125 16.57 5.37 5.24
CA PRO A 125 15.67 4.92 6.30
C PRO A 125 16.38 4.53 7.60
N ALA A 126 17.47 3.77 7.54
CA ALA A 126 18.21 3.33 8.74
C ALA A 126 18.69 4.49 9.60
N TRP A 127 19.34 5.48 8.97
CA TRP A 127 19.82 6.65 9.70
C TRP A 127 18.69 7.55 10.17
N THR A 128 17.63 7.67 9.38
CA THR A 128 16.45 8.48 9.72
C THR A 128 15.74 7.88 10.94
N ILE A 129 15.51 6.57 10.98
CA ILE A 129 14.91 5.89 12.13
C ILE A 129 15.73 6.18 13.40
N LYS A 130 17.05 5.98 13.33
CA LYS A 130 17.95 6.22 14.46
C LYS A 130 18.00 7.69 14.89
N SER A 131 18.22 8.60 13.93
CA SER A 131 18.55 10.01 14.24
C SER A 131 17.32 10.88 14.50
N LYS A 132 16.17 10.53 13.92
CA LYS A 132 14.92 11.28 14.08
C LYS A 132 13.95 10.65 15.07
N GLY A 133 14.19 9.41 15.49
CA GLY A 133 13.30 8.68 16.38
C GLY A 133 11.95 8.42 15.71
N ILE A 134 11.95 7.59 14.67
CA ILE A 134 10.71 7.14 14.03
C ILE A 134 10.03 6.15 14.96
N ASP A 135 8.71 6.30 15.16
CA ASP A 135 7.94 5.47 16.08
C ASP A 135 7.28 4.29 15.39
N VAL A 136 6.87 4.48 14.12
CA VAL A 136 6.12 3.48 13.34
C VAL A 136 6.56 3.52 11.88
N PHE A 137 6.72 2.34 11.29
CA PHE A 137 6.75 2.17 9.84
C PHE A 137 5.39 1.61 9.37
N THR A 138 4.80 2.17 8.31
CA THR A 138 3.57 1.67 7.70
C THR A 138 3.59 1.79 6.18
N SER A 139 2.99 0.83 5.51
CA SER A 139 2.76 0.86 4.06
C SER A 139 1.45 0.18 3.69
N ALA A 140 0.94 0.48 2.50
CA ALA A 140 0.01 -0.42 1.83
C ALA A 140 0.74 -1.69 1.36
N ALA A 141 0.00 -2.60 0.75
CA ALA A 141 0.54 -3.76 0.06
C ALA A 141 -0.09 -3.91 -1.33
N ASP A 142 0.71 -4.36 -2.29
CA ASP A 142 0.21 -4.82 -3.59
C ASP A 142 -0.44 -6.20 -3.49
N SER A 143 0.10 -7.08 -2.61
CA SER A 143 -0.53 -8.33 -2.19
C SER A 143 -0.16 -8.64 -0.75
N ILE A 144 -1.13 -9.18 -0.01
CA ILE A 144 -0.96 -9.75 1.34
C ILE A 144 -1.26 -11.24 1.23
N CYS A 145 -0.21 -12.05 1.21
CA CYS A 145 -0.35 -13.50 1.07
C CYS A 145 -0.89 -14.14 2.35
N MET A 146 -1.68 -15.22 2.21
CA MET A 146 -2.28 -15.92 3.34
C MET A 146 -1.26 -16.60 4.27
N ASP A 147 -0.03 -16.81 3.79
CA ASP A 147 1.12 -17.27 4.58
C ASP A 147 1.89 -16.13 5.26
N GLY A 148 1.36 -14.91 5.21
CA GLY A 148 1.88 -13.72 5.87
C GLY A 148 2.97 -12.95 5.12
N HIS A 149 3.37 -13.42 3.93
CA HIS A 149 4.30 -12.65 3.09
C HIS A 149 3.62 -11.43 2.49
N ILE A 150 4.32 -10.31 2.49
CA ILE A 150 3.82 -9.04 1.98
C ILE A 150 4.58 -8.67 0.70
N VAL A 151 3.86 -8.51 -0.38
CA VAL A 151 4.40 -8.00 -1.64
C VAL A 151 4.07 -6.51 -1.72
N ASN A 152 5.11 -5.69 -1.81
CA ASN A 152 4.94 -4.24 -1.95
C ASN A 152 6.08 -3.65 -2.77
N LYS A 153 5.98 -2.37 -3.08
CA LYS A 153 6.99 -1.65 -3.84
C LYS A 153 8.41 -1.92 -3.30
N VAL A 154 9.34 -2.18 -4.23
CA VAL A 154 10.75 -2.40 -3.89
C VAL A 154 11.29 -1.34 -2.92
N GLY A 155 12.02 -1.79 -1.91
CA GLY A 155 12.47 -0.99 -0.76
C GLY A 155 11.65 -1.22 0.51
N SER A 156 10.47 -1.85 0.43
CA SER A 156 9.65 -2.18 1.61
C SER A 156 10.36 -3.19 2.51
N LEU A 157 10.93 -4.24 1.93
CA LEU A 157 11.73 -5.23 2.65
C LEU A 157 12.93 -4.58 3.37
N GLN A 158 13.67 -3.70 2.69
CA GLN A 158 14.80 -2.97 3.27
C GLN A 158 14.36 -2.19 4.52
N ILE A 159 13.25 -1.44 4.44
CA ILE A 159 12.76 -0.65 5.57
C ILE A 159 12.26 -1.58 6.69
N ALA A 160 11.58 -2.68 6.37
CA ALA A 160 11.11 -3.65 7.35
C ALA A 160 12.26 -4.29 8.15
N ILE A 161 13.37 -4.65 7.48
CA ILE A 161 14.60 -5.16 8.13
C ILE A 161 15.16 -4.12 9.11
N VAL A 162 15.26 -2.88 8.65
CA VAL A 162 15.79 -1.78 9.48
C VAL A 162 14.85 -1.46 10.65
N ALA A 163 13.55 -1.43 10.42
CA ALA A 163 12.54 -1.25 11.45
C ALA A 163 12.67 -2.31 12.55
N LYS A 164 12.80 -3.57 12.14
CA LYS A 164 13.02 -4.70 13.07
C LYS A 164 14.31 -4.55 13.87
N TYR A 165 15.40 -4.15 13.20
CA TYR A 165 16.69 -3.92 13.86
C TYR A 165 16.63 -2.85 14.95
N PHE A 166 15.88 -1.77 14.72
CA PHE A 166 15.70 -0.67 15.69
C PHE A 166 14.51 -0.87 16.62
N GLY A 167 13.79 -1.97 16.54
CA GLY A 167 12.67 -2.29 17.42
C GLY A 167 11.41 -1.44 17.20
N ILE A 168 11.25 -0.81 16.04
CA ILE A 168 10.01 -0.09 15.69
C ILE A 168 9.03 -1.02 14.97
N PRO A 169 7.72 -0.92 15.22
CA PRO A 169 6.73 -1.77 14.57
C PRO A 169 6.55 -1.41 13.10
N TYR A 170 6.31 -2.43 12.28
CA TYR A 170 5.85 -2.32 10.90
C TYR A 170 4.42 -2.81 10.78
N PHE A 171 3.50 -1.93 10.41
CA PHE A 171 2.11 -2.25 10.15
C PHE A 171 1.79 -2.14 8.66
N VAL A 172 1.28 -3.22 8.11
CA VAL A 172 0.85 -3.29 6.71
C VAL A 172 -0.66 -3.09 6.63
N THR A 173 -1.12 -2.25 5.71
CA THR A 173 -2.54 -1.96 5.53
C THR A 173 -3.09 -2.61 4.26
N GLY A 174 -4.21 -3.27 4.37
CA GLY A 174 -4.90 -3.88 3.24
C GLY A 174 -5.75 -5.07 3.65
N ILE A 175 -6.30 -5.72 2.64
CA ILE A 175 -7.11 -6.94 2.79
C ILE A 175 -6.25 -8.11 2.32
N PRO A 176 -6.15 -9.21 3.08
CA PRO A 176 -5.47 -10.42 2.64
C PRO A 176 -6.02 -10.94 1.31
N ASP A 177 -5.13 -11.45 0.47
CA ASP A 177 -5.50 -12.04 -0.82
C ASP A 177 -5.68 -13.57 -0.61
N GLU A 178 -6.92 -14.06 -0.59
CA GLU A 178 -7.27 -15.44 -0.25
C GLU A 178 -6.53 -16.48 -1.10
N ASP A 179 -6.35 -16.18 -2.40
CA ASP A 179 -5.72 -17.06 -3.38
C ASP A 179 -4.18 -16.89 -3.47
N LYS A 180 -3.58 -16.04 -2.63
CA LYS A 180 -2.14 -15.73 -2.73
C LYS A 180 -1.33 -16.41 -1.62
N ARG A 181 -0.23 -17.01 -2.07
CA ARG A 181 0.86 -17.53 -1.21
C ARG A 181 2.20 -17.22 -1.86
N LEU A 182 3.27 -17.26 -1.09
CA LEU A 182 4.62 -16.95 -1.59
C LEU A 182 4.95 -17.73 -2.87
N GLU A 183 4.62 -19.02 -2.93
CA GLU A 183 4.93 -19.92 -4.04
C GLU A 183 4.32 -19.51 -5.40
N ASN A 184 3.23 -18.71 -5.39
CA ASN A 184 2.58 -18.25 -6.62
C ASN A 184 2.81 -16.75 -6.90
N ILE A 185 3.76 -16.13 -6.22
CA ILE A 185 4.14 -14.74 -6.48
C ILE A 185 5.25 -14.67 -7.54
N VAL A 186 4.99 -13.90 -8.56
CA VAL A 186 5.97 -13.55 -9.59
C VAL A 186 6.25 -12.05 -9.49
N ILE A 187 7.50 -11.69 -9.24
CA ILE A 187 7.92 -10.28 -9.19
C ILE A 187 8.05 -9.73 -10.61
N GLU A 188 7.33 -8.66 -10.89
CA GLU A 188 7.40 -7.92 -12.15
C GLU A 188 8.73 -7.18 -12.26
N GLU A 189 9.50 -7.47 -13.27
CA GLU A 189 10.65 -6.67 -13.67
C GLU A 189 10.22 -5.63 -14.70
N ARG A 190 10.74 -4.43 -14.58
CA ARG A 190 10.44 -3.30 -15.46
C ARG A 190 11.67 -2.84 -16.23
N ASN A 191 11.48 -1.84 -17.10
CA ASN A 191 12.56 -1.33 -17.93
C ASN A 191 13.73 -0.85 -17.06
N PRO A 192 14.91 -1.53 -17.13
CA PRO A 192 16.07 -1.18 -16.32
C PRO A 192 16.61 0.22 -16.61
N GLU A 193 16.40 0.78 -17.80
CA GLU A 193 16.80 2.14 -18.15
C GLU A 193 16.23 3.21 -17.20
N GLU A 194 15.07 2.94 -16.57
CA GLU A 194 14.49 3.84 -15.58
C GLU A 194 15.35 3.98 -14.31
N VAL A 195 16.17 2.99 -14.02
CA VAL A 195 17.15 3.05 -12.90
C VAL A 195 18.34 3.88 -13.26
N LEU A 196 18.79 3.80 -14.52
CA LEU A 196 19.97 4.51 -15.03
C LEU A 196 19.72 6.00 -15.26
N THR A 197 18.47 6.44 -15.21
CA THR A 197 18.08 7.83 -15.46
C THR A 197 17.41 8.48 -14.24
N CYS A 198 17.56 9.78 -14.10
CA CYS A 198 16.81 10.58 -13.14
C CYS A 198 16.41 11.91 -13.80
N ASN A 199 15.10 12.22 -13.80
CA ASN A 199 14.56 13.40 -14.47
C ASN A 199 14.96 13.52 -15.95
N GLY A 200 15.07 12.38 -16.64
CA GLY A 200 15.48 12.31 -18.04
C GLY A 200 16.99 12.43 -18.28
N ILE A 201 17.78 12.55 -17.23
CA ILE A 201 19.26 12.62 -17.32
C ILE A 201 19.84 11.25 -16.98
N LYS A 202 20.69 10.73 -17.86
CA LYS A 202 21.44 9.50 -17.62
C LYS A 202 22.53 9.75 -16.58
N ASN A 203 22.57 8.90 -15.54
CA ASN A 203 23.47 9.06 -14.39
C ASN A 203 24.71 8.16 -14.46
N THR A 204 24.82 7.33 -15.50
CA THR A 204 25.87 6.33 -15.65
C THR A 204 26.56 6.46 -17.00
N LEU A 205 27.73 5.87 -17.13
CA LEU A 205 28.38 5.67 -18.43
C LEU A 205 27.58 4.68 -19.28
N GLU A 206 27.79 4.76 -20.59
CA GLU A 206 27.24 3.79 -21.53
C GLU A 206 27.76 2.37 -21.25
N GLY A 207 26.89 1.37 -21.40
CA GLY A 207 27.25 -0.04 -21.13
C GLY A 207 27.09 -0.48 -19.66
N VAL A 208 26.73 0.42 -18.73
CA VAL A 208 26.36 0.02 -17.37
C VAL A 208 24.97 -0.62 -17.38
N GLU A 209 24.88 -1.82 -16.84
CA GLU A 209 23.62 -2.57 -16.71
C GLU A 209 22.83 -2.12 -15.47
N ALA A 210 21.51 -2.33 -15.48
CA ALA A 210 20.62 -2.08 -14.35
C ALA A 210 19.68 -3.25 -14.11
N TYR A 211 19.17 -3.32 -12.87
CA TYR A 211 18.18 -4.29 -12.43
C TYR A 211 17.03 -3.55 -11.76
N TYR A 212 15.79 -3.80 -12.23
CA TYR A 212 14.60 -3.13 -11.72
C TYR A 212 13.47 -4.12 -11.39
N PRO A 213 13.52 -4.80 -10.23
CA PRO A 213 12.34 -5.45 -9.68
C PRO A 213 11.37 -4.37 -9.19
N SER A 214 10.12 -4.44 -9.61
CA SER A 214 9.11 -3.43 -9.22
C SER A 214 8.68 -3.55 -7.77
N PHE A 215 8.77 -4.75 -7.22
CA PHE A 215 8.31 -5.11 -5.89
C PHE A 215 9.38 -5.94 -5.16
N ASP A 216 9.26 -6.00 -3.86
CA ASP A 216 9.97 -6.97 -3.03
C ASP A 216 8.99 -7.73 -2.11
N ILE A 217 9.50 -8.76 -1.44
CA ILE A 217 8.70 -9.64 -0.59
C ILE A 217 9.22 -9.54 0.84
N THR A 218 8.38 -9.02 1.73
CA THR A 218 8.68 -8.96 3.16
C THR A 218 8.13 -10.20 3.86
N PRO A 219 8.98 -10.99 4.52
CA PRO A 219 8.52 -12.17 5.25
C PRO A 219 7.76 -11.82 6.54
N PRO A 220 6.86 -12.70 7.01
CA PRO A 220 5.94 -12.40 8.12
C PRO A 220 6.65 -12.03 9.44
N HIS A 221 7.84 -12.54 9.72
CA HIS A 221 8.58 -12.24 10.95
C HIS A 221 9.07 -10.78 11.06
N LEU A 222 9.02 -10.02 9.96
CA LEU A 222 9.34 -8.59 9.92
C LEU A 222 8.09 -7.70 10.05
N VAL A 223 6.90 -8.27 10.03
CA VAL A 223 5.62 -7.57 10.09
C VAL A 223 5.04 -7.67 11.50
N SER A 224 4.71 -6.53 12.09
CA SER A 224 4.13 -6.48 13.44
C SER A 224 2.62 -6.71 13.45
N GLY A 225 1.96 -6.44 12.33
CA GLY A 225 0.53 -6.70 12.16
C GLY A 225 0.03 -6.28 10.79
N VAL A 226 -1.00 -6.97 10.31
CA VAL A 226 -1.78 -6.63 9.13
C VAL A 226 -3.05 -5.92 9.60
N VAL A 227 -3.20 -4.68 9.18
CA VAL A 227 -4.33 -3.81 9.57
C VAL A 227 -5.37 -3.85 8.47
N THR A 228 -6.53 -4.37 8.80
CA THR A 228 -7.67 -4.53 7.90
C THR A 228 -8.85 -3.65 8.33
N ASP A 229 -9.94 -3.67 7.58
CA ASP A 229 -11.22 -3.04 7.93
C ASP A 229 -11.89 -3.69 9.15
N GLN A 230 -11.60 -4.97 9.43
CA GLN A 230 -12.19 -5.72 10.55
C GLN A 230 -11.30 -5.72 11.82
N GLY A 231 -10.08 -5.22 11.74
CA GLY A 231 -9.15 -5.19 12.86
C GLY A 231 -7.69 -5.42 12.47
N ILE A 232 -6.90 -5.83 13.46
CA ILE A 232 -5.47 -6.06 13.31
C ILE A 232 -5.22 -7.54 13.49
N TYR A 233 -4.59 -8.15 12.50
CA TYR A 233 -4.30 -9.58 12.47
C TYR A 233 -2.81 -9.85 12.53
N SER A 234 -2.46 -10.97 13.17
CA SER A 234 -1.10 -11.50 13.06
C SER A 234 -0.82 -11.91 11.62
N PRO A 235 0.38 -11.62 11.07
CA PRO A 235 0.74 -12.10 9.73
C PRO A 235 0.76 -13.64 9.65
N TYR A 236 0.83 -14.34 10.79
CA TYR A 236 0.81 -15.81 10.86
C TYR A 236 -0.60 -16.40 10.95
N ASN A 237 -1.64 -15.58 11.08
CA ASN A 237 -3.02 -16.05 11.25
C ASN A 237 -4.02 -15.18 10.50
N LEU A 238 -3.81 -15.02 9.19
CA LEU A 238 -4.68 -14.22 8.34
C LEU A 238 -5.98 -14.94 7.96
N ALA A 239 -6.08 -16.26 8.19
CA ALA A 239 -7.30 -17.02 7.95
C ALA A 239 -8.47 -16.52 8.81
N GLU A 240 -8.21 -16.06 10.03
CA GLU A 240 -9.22 -15.47 10.92
C GLU A 240 -9.98 -14.29 10.31
N TYR A 241 -9.39 -13.60 9.34
CA TYR A 241 -10.06 -12.51 8.62
C TYR A 241 -11.30 -13.02 7.88
N TYR A 242 -11.22 -14.21 7.29
CA TYR A 242 -12.28 -14.82 6.48
C TYR A 242 -13.25 -15.68 7.29
N GLU A 243 -12.99 -15.93 8.58
CA GLU A 243 -13.95 -16.61 9.48
C GLU A 243 -15.17 -15.75 9.81
N LYS A 244 -15.07 -14.44 9.61
CA LYS A 244 -16.19 -13.50 9.70
C LYS A 244 -16.83 -13.35 8.33
N GLU A 245 -18.18 -13.16 8.28
CA GLU A 245 -18.84 -12.83 7.02
C GLU A 245 -18.22 -11.58 6.41
N VAL A 246 -17.48 -11.78 5.30
CA VAL A 246 -16.85 -10.71 4.54
C VAL A 246 -17.69 -10.47 3.30
N GLU A 247 -18.31 -9.29 3.18
CA GLU A 247 -18.91 -8.89 1.91
C GLU A 247 -17.85 -8.91 0.81
N GLN A 248 -18.19 -9.43 -0.37
CA GLN A 248 -17.27 -9.45 -1.50
C GLN A 248 -16.79 -8.03 -1.82
N TYR A 249 -15.49 -7.92 -2.02
CA TYR A 249 -14.80 -6.64 -2.20
C TYR A 249 -15.15 -5.94 -3.52
N TYR A 250 -15.58 -6.74 -4.54
CA TYR A 250 -15.89 -6.29 -5.90
C TYR A 250 -17.24 -6.80 -6.39
#